data_b79cdda4f9fbfd9271e0ecf497a98bc8
#
_entry.id   b79cdda4f9fbfd9271e0ecf497a98bc8
#
_cell.length_a   1.000
_cell.length_b   1.000
_cell.length_c   1.000
_cell.angle_alpha   90.00
_cell.angle_beta   90.00
_cell.angle_gamma   90.00
#
_symmetry.space_group_name_H-M   'P 1'
#
loop_
_entity.id
_entity.type
_entity.pdbx_description
1 polymer ?
#
loop_
_entity_poly.entity_id
_entity_poly.type
_entity_poly.pdbx_seq_one_letter_code
_entity_poly.pdbx_strand_id
1 'polypeptide(L)'
;MPEGTPQAAAADAPAVFSVRNLWKVFGPKADRVPGSELAGLSAEELRERAGCTVAVRDVSFDVRQGEVFVVMGLSGSGKSTLVRCLTRLIEPTSGTIAIDGEDVCGMDKGALRELRRHRAAMVFQHFGLLPHRSVLDNVAYGLEIQGVAKAERRAKAAEMVEKVGLAGMEDRRPGQLSGGQQQRVGLARALAADPEVLLFDEPFSALDPLIRRDMQEEVVRLHRDEGRTMVFITHDLSEALRLGDRIALMRDGRVVQCGTPEEIVGSPADDYVRDFVRDVPREQVLTVRRAMRPAAAGESEAGESLAPTTTVAEAIETVARTGTPARVVDGGRCVGVVDHRSLLGVVAGLDAGERTAA
;
A
#
# COMPACT_ATOMS: atom_id res chain seq x y z
N MET A 1 -5.74 -24.20 -10.98
CA MET A 1 -6.70 -23.34 -10.25
C MET A 1 -6.21 -21.93 -10.42
N PRO A 2 -6.92 -20.98 -11.05
CA PRO A 2 -6.48 -19.60 -11.14
C PRO A 2 -6.52 -19.01 -9.74
N GLU A 3 -5.39 -18.48 -9.31
CA GLU A 3 -5.24 -17.75 -8.05
C GLU A 3 -6.09 -16.46 -8.15
N GLY A 4 -7.14 -16.38 -7.35
CA GLY A 4 -8.02 -15.23 -7.32
C GLY A 4 -7.26 -13.96 -6.97
N THR A 5 -7.45 -12.92 -7.75
CA THR A 5 -7.04 -11.54 -7.46
C THR A 5 -7.49 -11.16 -6.04
N PRO A 6 -6.69 -10.42 -5.26
CA PRO A 6 -7.11 -9.92 -3.95
C PRO A 6 -8.47 -9.22 -4.11
N GLN A 7 -9.41 -9.56 -3.22
CA GLN A 7 -10.72 -8.94 -3.23
C GLN A 7 -10.52 -7.49 -2.77
N ALA A 8 -10.63 -6.53 -3.69
CA ALA A 8 -10.56 -5.11 -3.38
C ALA A 8 -11.52 -4.80 -2.23
N ALA A 9 -11.05 -4.07 -1.22
CA ALA A 9 -11.88 -3.64 -0.11
C ALA A 9 -13.15 -2.98 -0.65
N ALA A 10 -14.31 -3.41 -0.17
CA ALA A 10 -15.60 -2.92 -0.69
C ALA A 10 -15.63 -1.38 -0.61
N ALA A 11 -16.09 -0.72 -1.66
CA ALA A 11 -16.10 0.76 -1.76
C ALA A 11 -16.84 1.43 -0.58
N ASP A 12 -17.74 0.69 0.09
CA ASP A 12 -18.55 1.13 1.23
C ASP A 12 -17.98 0.71 2.60
N ALA A 13 -16.78 0.10 2.69
CA ALA A 13 -16.20 -0.27 3.97
C ALA A 13 -15.87 0.97 4.82
N PRO A 14 -16.07 0.92 6.16
CA PRO A 14 -15.78 2.04 7.04
C PRO A 14 -14.30 2.40 7.00
N ALA A 15 -14.01 3.69 7.16
CA ALA A 15 -12.63 4.18 7.22
C ALA A 15 -12.02 3.84 8.59
N VAL A 16 -10.93 3.07 8.60
CA VAL A 16 -10.11 2.82 9.79
C VAL A 16 -9.20 4.02 10.07
N PHE A 17 -8.54 4.57 9.03
CA PHE A 17 -7.86 5.85 9.13
C PHE A 17 -8.62 6.92 8.37
N SER A 18 -8.73 8.11 8.99
CA SER A 18 -9.21 9.32 8.36
C SER A 18 -8.22 10.45 8.63
N VAL A 19 -7.60 10.96 7.58
CA VAL A 19 -6.60 12.03 7.63
C VAL A 19 -7.16 13.24 6.91
N ARG A 20 -7.15 14.43 7.56
CA ARG A 20 -7.71 15.65 7.01
C ARG A 20 -6.75 16.83 7.19
N ASN A 21 -6.42 17.46 6.08
CA ASN A 21 -5.58 18.66 6.00
C ASN A 21 -4.31 18.56 6.84
N LEU A 22 -3.65 17.40 6.79
CA LEU A 22 -2.49 17.11 7.63
C LEU A 22 -1.26 17.87 7.14
N TRP A 23 -0.62 18.55 8.08
CA TRP A 23 0.65 19.24 7.87
C TRP A 23 1.70 18.75 8.84
N LYS A 24 2.91 18.57 8.32
CA LYS A 24 4.11 18.47 9.14
C LYS A 24 5.19 19.39 8.61
N VAL A 25 5.52 20.38 9.41
CA VAL A 25 6.56 21.35 9.16
C VAL A 25 7.62 21.23 10.25
N PHE A 26 8.88 21.27 9.88
CA PHE A 26 10.02 21.33 10.80
C PHE A 26 10.63 22.74 10.76
N GLY A 27 11.01 23.28 11.90
CA GLY A 27 11.64 24.59 12.00
C GLY A 27 11.06 25.49 13.09
N PRO A 28 11.65 26.66 13.32
CA PRO A 28 11.32 27.52 14.48
C PRO A 28 9.94 28.18 14.42
N LYS A 29 9.32 28.26 13.25
CA LYS A 29 7.98 28.88 13.02
C LYS A 29 7.05 27.91 12.32
N ALA A 30 7.20 26.63 12.56
CA ALA A 30 6.47 25.56 11.87
C ALA A 30 4.93 25.74 11.98
N ASP A 31 4.44 26.11 13.14
CA ASP A 31 3.02 26.34 13.44
C ASP A 31 2.38 27.49 12.65
N ARG A 32 3.18 28.42 12.14
CA ARG A 32 2.71 29.57 11.36
C ARG A 32 2.58 29.32 9.87
N VAL A 33 3.10 28.19 9.38
CA VAL A 33 3.09 27.88 7.94
C VAL A 33 1.71 27.45 7.45
N PRO A 34 1.00 26.50 8.11
CA PRO A 34 -0.34 26.13 7.67
C PRO A 34 -1.32 27.31 7.74
N GLY A 35 -2.14 27.49 6.69
CA GLY A 35 -3.17 28.55 6.64
C GLY A 35 -2.64 29.97 6.42
N SER A 36 -1.34 30.16 6.16
CA SER A 36 -0.74 31.47 5.87
C SER A 36 -0.24 31.55 4.43
N GLU A 37 0.21 32.74 4.00
CA GLU A 37 0.87 32.92 2.70
C GLU A 37 2.12 32.04 2.53
N LEU A 38 2.78 31.66 3.63
CA LEU A 38 3.92 30.75 3.62
C LEU A 38 3.56 29.34 3.12
N ALA A 39 2.30 28.93 3.25
CA ALA A 39 1.82 27.64 2.81
C ALA A 39 1.91 27.45 1.28
N GLY A 40 1.92 28.54 0.51
CA GLY A 40 2.03 28.54 -0.96
C GLY A 40 3.47 28.53 -1.48
N LEU A 41 4.46 28.80 -0.63
CA LEU A 41 5.87 28.91 -1.03
C LEU A 41 6.46 27.56 -1.44
N SER A 42 7.46 27.60 -2.32
CA SER A 42 8.32 26.46 -2.61
C SER A 42 9.12 26.02 -1.37
N ALA A 43 9.67 24.81 -1.41
CA ALA A 43 10.50 24.30 -0.31
C ALA A 43 11.74 25.17 -0.06
N GLU A 44 12.32 25.74 -1.13
CA GLU A 44 13.49 26.62 -1.08
C GLU A 44 13.14 27.97 -0.46
N GLU A 45 12.10 28.64 -0.99
CA GLU A 45 11.62 29.92 -0.46
C GLU A 45 11.21 29.83 1.02
N LEU A 46 10.57 28.73 1.42
CA LEU A 46 10.16 28.54 2.80
C LEU A 46 11.37 28.36 3.73
N ARG A 47 12.40 27.68 3.26
CA ARG A 47 13.67 27.53 4.00
C ARG A 47 14.39 28.86 4.17
N GLU A 48 14.45 29.66 3.11
CA GLU A 48 15.10 30.97 3.15
C GLU A 48 14.33 31.98 4.00
N ARG A 49 13.00 32.09 3.82
CA ARG A 49 12.17 33.12 4.48
C ARG A 49 11.81 32.79 5.91
N ALA A 50 11.61 31.51 6.22
CA ALA A 50 11.10 31.07 7.52
C ALA A 50 12.02 30.11 8.28
N GLY A 51 13.08 29.58 7.66
CA GLY A 51 13.92 28.54 8.24
C GLY A 51 13.19 27.23 8.44
N CYS A 52 12.12 26.99 7.67
CA CYS A 52 11.24 25.86 7.81
C CYS A 52 11.37 24.88 6.64
N THR A 53 11.13 23.58 6.94
CA THR A 53 11.05 22.52 5.93
C THR A 53 9.70 21.83 6.06
N VAL A 54 8.91 21.79 4.97
CA VAL A 54 7.65 21.07 4.93
C VAL A 54 7.90 19.65 4.50
N ALA A 55 7.51 18.70 5.33
CA ALA A 55 7.57 17.27 5.02
C ALA A 55 6.20 16.70 4.62
N VAL A 56 5.11 17.22 5.19
CA VAL A 56 3.73 16.88 4.80
C VAL A 56 2.97 18.18 4.63
N ARG A 57 2.26 18.32 3.51
CA ARG A 57 1.60 19.55 3.10
C ARG A 57 0.17 19.28 2.66
N ASP A 58 -0.79 19.62 3.53
CA ASP A 58 -2.23 19.57 3.24
C ASP A 58 -2.71 18.22 2.70
N VAL A 59 -2.31 17.14 3.40
CA VAL A 59 -2.61 15.77 2.99
C VAL A 59 -3.92 15.31 3.60
N SER A 60 -4.82 14.79 2.75
CA SER A 60 -6.10 14.20 3.16
C SER A 60 -6.34 12.89 2.41
N PHE A 61 -6.70 11.84 3.14
CA PHE A 61 -7.10 10.55 2.60
C PHE A 61 -7.80 9.71 3.67
N ASP A 62 -8.47 8.65 3.22
CA ASP A 62 -9.05 7.62 4.08
C ASP A 62 -8.41 6.27 3.72
N VAL A 63 -8.22 5.41 4.74
CA VAL A 63 -7.87 4.00 4.58
C VAL A 63 -9.03 3.17 5.10
N ARG A 64 -9.56 2.28 4.28
CA ARG A 64 -10.73 1.45 4.61
C ARG A 64 -10.33 0.20 5.37
N GLN A 65 -11.29 -0.39 6.07
CA GLN A 65 -11.07 -1.67 6.72
C GLN A 65 -10.76 -2.75 5.68
N GLY A 66 -9.73 -3.55 5.95
CA GLY A 66 -9.27 -4.60 5.04
C GLY A 66 -8.59 -4.10 3.78
N GLU A 67 -8.25 -2.82 3.68
CA GLU A 67 -7.54 -2.23 2.53
C GLU A 67 -6.02 -2.30 2.71
N VAL A 68 -5.31 -2.60 1.63
CA VAL A 68 -3.88 -2.32 1.50
C VAL A 68 -3.70 -0.96 0.83
N PHE A 69 -3.43 0.05 1.63
CA PHE A 69 -3.21 1.43 1.16
C PHE A 69 -1.71 1.71 1.03
N VAL A 70 -1.26 2.07 -0.17
CA VAL A 70 0.16 2.32 -0.42
C VAL A 70 0.42 3.81 -0.57
N VAL A 71 1.40 4.32 0.19
CA VAL A 71 1.94 5.67 0.04
C VAL A 71 3.28 5.56 -0.68
N MET A 72 3.35 6.08 -1.89
CA MET A 72 4.57 6.01 -2.70
C MET A 72 5.07 7.38 -3.13
N GLY A 73 6.28 7.45 -3.68
CA GLY A 73 6.93 8.67 -4.17
C GLY A 73 8.44 8.60 -4.02
N LEU A 74 9.16 9.55 -4.62
CA LEU A 74 10.62 9.61 -4.58
C LEU A 74 11.16 9.83 -3.15
N SER A 75 12.45 9.58 -2.96
CA SER A 75 13.14 9.91 -1.68
C SER A 75 12.94 11.39 -1.34
N GLY A 76 12.65 11.69 -0.06
CA GLY A 76 12.39 13.05 0.39
C GLY A 76 10.96 13.57 0.16
N SER A 77 10.05 12.82 -0.47
CA SER A 77 8.67 13.27 -0.69
C SER A 77 7.78 13.36 0.56
N GLY A 78 8.28 12.90 1.73
CA GLY A 78 7.58 13.03 3.01
C GLY A 78 6.87 11.77 3.52
N LYS A 79 6.91 10.65 2.79
CA LYS A 79 6.21 9.39 3.10
C LYS A 79 6.43 8.87 4.53
N SER A 80 7.69 8.65 4.91
CA SER A 80 8.01 8.14 6.26
C SER A 80 7.59 9.11 7.37
N THR A 81 7.62 10.43 7.09
CA THR A 81 7.10 11.44 8.02
C THR A 81 5.58 11.31 8.15
N LEU A 82 4.87 11.16 7.02
CA LEU A 82 3.41 10.99 7.01
C LEU A 82 2.99 9.79 7.85
N VAL A 83 3.54 8.59 7.59
CA VAL A 83 3.15 7.38 8.34
C VAL A 83 3.50 7.47 9.82
N ARG A 84 4.63 8.09 10.17
CA ARG A 84 4.97 8.33 11.58
C ARG A 84 4.05 9.34 12.26
N CYS A 85 3.40 10.23 11.50
CA CYS A 85 2.34 11.09 12.04
C CYS A 85 1.06 10.30 12.33
N LEU A 86 0.71 9.26 11.55
CA LEU A 86 -0.52 8.48 11.75
C LEU A 86 -0.67 7.90 13.16
N THR A 87 0.46 7.54 13.78
CA THR A 87 0.50 7.05 15.17
C THR A 87 1.13 8.06 16.13
N ARG A 88 1.27 9.32 15.71
CA ARG A 88 1.95 10.39 16.47
C ARG A 88 3.33 10.01 17.03
N LEU A 89 4.08 9.16 16.33
CA LEU A 89 5.53 9.03 16.56
C LEU A 89 6.23 10.35 16.21
N ILE A 90 5.68 11.08 15.23
CA ILE A 90 6.01 12.47 14.94
C ILE A 90 4.72 13.27 15.13
N GLU A 91 4.78 14.31 15.96
CA GLU A 91 3.66 15.21 16.21
C GLU A 91 3.33 16.00 14.94
N PRO A 92 2.08 15.97 14.42
CA PRO A 92 1.65 16.82 13.31
C PRO A 92 1.78 18.31 13.69
N THR A 93 1.93 19.17 12.69
CA THR A 93 1.89 20.62 12.91
C THR A 93 0.45 21.13 12.93
N SER A 94 -0.40 20.59 12.04
CA SER A 94 -1.85 20.87 12.03
C SER A 94 -2.58 19.76 11.26
N GLY A 95 -3.90 19.83 11.23
CA GLY A 95 -4.77 18.82 10.65
C GLY A 95 -5.24 17.81 11.68
N THR A 96 -6.03 16.83 11.24
CA THR A 96 -6.58 15.79 12.11
C THR A 96 -6.26 14.39 11.58
N ILE A 97 -6.07 13.47 12.50
CA ILE A 97 -5.92 12.05 12.25
C ILE A 97 -6.90 11.33 13.16
N ALA A 98 -7.80 10.55 12.59
CA ALA A 98 -8.70 9.70 13.35
C ALA A 98 -8.43 8.22 13.02
N ILE A 99 -8.53 7.36 14.03
CA ILE A 99 -8.51 5.90 13.91
C ILE A 99 -9.84 5.40 14.48
N ASP A 100 -10.65 4.74 13.64
CA ASP A 100 -12.02 4.32 13.96
C ASP A 100 -12.87 5.44 14.57
N GLY A 101 -12.72 6.66 14.04
CA GLY A 101 -13.42 7.86 14.51
C GLY A 101 -12.82 8.53 15.74
N GLU A 102 -11.83 7.95 16.41
CA GLU A 102 -11.16 8.58 17.56
C GLU A 102 -10.03 9.51 17.13
N ASP A 103 -10.07 10.77 17.56
CA ASP A 103 -9.04 11.77 17.24
C ASP A 103 -7.69 11.47 17.91
N VAL A 104 -6.74 10.96 17.13
CA VAL A 104 -5.38 10.66 17.57
C VAL A 104 -4.63 11.92 18.00
N CYS A 105 -4.91 13.09 17.38
CA CYS A 105 -4.22 14.33 17.68
C CYS A 105 -4.59 14.86 19.07
N GLY A 106 -5.81 14.61 19.53
CA GLY A 106 -6.29 15.00 20.87
C GLY A 106 -5.93 14.04 22.00
N MET A 107 -5.43 12.83 21.70
CA MET A 107 -5.11 11.82 22.73
C MET A 107 -4.03 12.28 23.69
N ASP A 108 -4.19 11.97 24.97
CA ASP A 108 -3.13 12.10 25.97
C ASP A 108 -2.04 11.01 25.81
N LYS A 109 -0.96 11.10 26.58
CA LYS A 109 0.15 10.14 26.50
C LYS A 109 -0.26 8.70 26.90
N GLY A 110 -1.31 8.55 27.72
CA GLY A 110 -1.84 7.24 28.13
C GLY A 110 -2.58 6.57 26.98
N ALA A 111 -3.60 7.25 26.46
CA ALA A 111 -4.40 6.80 25.32
C ALA A 111 -3.52 6.50 24.09
N LEU A 112 -2.52 7.35 23.80
CA LEU A 112 -1.60 7.15 22.71
C LEU A 112 -0.70 5.91 22.87
N ARG A 113 -0.32 5.55 24.12
CA ARG A 113 0.37 4.29 24.41
C ARG A 113 -0.52 3.08 24.19
N GLU A 114 -1.77 3.15 24.62
CA GLU A 114 -2.73 2.06 24.41
C GLU A 114 -3.03 1.85 22.91
N LEU A 115 -3.20 2.93 22.15
CA LEU A 115 -3.32 2.86 20.70
C LEU A 115 -2.14 2.09 20.05
N ARG A 116 -0.89 2.46 20.41
CA ARG A 116 0.33 1.83 19.88
C ARG A 116 0.57 0.41 20.40
N ARG A 117 -0.04 0.02 21.52
CA ARG A 117 0.06 -1.32 22.09
C ARG A 117 -0.89 -2.31 21.43
N HIS A 118 -2.11 -1.85 21.11
CA HIS A 118 -3.21 -2.73 20.77
C HIS A 118 -3.77 -2.52 19.36
N ARG A 119 -3.71 -1.30 18.82
CA ARG A 119 -4.43 -0.98 17.59
C ARG A 119 -3.53 -0.81 16.37
N ALA A 120 -2.30 -0.35 16.54
CA ALA A 120 -1.40 -0.09 15.43
C ALA A 120 0.00 -0.66 15.68
N ALA A 121 0.48 -1.55 14.82
CA ALA A 121 1.86 -2.02 14.84
C ALA A 121 2.64 -1.52 13.64
N MET A 122 3.95 -1.30 13.82
CA MET A 122 4.81 -0.78 12.77
C MET A 122 5.99 -1.71 12.49
N VAL A 123 6.18 -2.02 11.20
CA VAL A 123 7.35 -2.73 10.66
C VAL A 123 8.27 -1.68 10.04
N PHE A 124 9.50 -1.58 10.56
CA PHE A 124 10.47 -0.54 10.19
C PHE A 124 11.43 -1.01 9.10
N GLN A 125 11.94 -0.10 8.33
CA GLN A 125 12.97 -0.30 7.29
C GLN A 125 14.23 -1.01 7.82
N HIS A 126 14.69 -0.68 9.02
CA HIS A 126 15.87 -1.27 9.68
C HIS A 126 15.50 -2.32 10.72
N PHE A 127 14.45 -3.09 10.50
CA PHE A 127 13.94 -4.20 11.32
C PHE A 127 13.61 -3.84 12.77
N GLY A 128 14.33 -2.92 13.42
CA GLY A 128 14.12 -2.47 14.79
C GLY A 128 14.14 -3.62 15.83
N LEU A 129 14.90 -4.69 15.56
CA LEU A 129 15.02 -5.83 16.45
C LEU A 129 15.89 -5.51 17.66
N LEU A 130 15.57 -6.12 18.80
CA LEU A 130 16.34 -6.02 20.02
C LEU A 130 17.53 -6.99 19.93
N PRO A 131 18.78 -6.52 19.78
CA PRO A 131 19.92 -7.37 19.43
C PRO A 131 20.33 -8.35 20.55
N HIS A 132 19.98 -8.03 21.80
CA HIS A 132 20.26 -8.83 22.97
C HIS A 132 19.19 -9.91 23.26
N ARG A 133 18.06 -9.88 22.57
CA ARG A 133 16.96 -10.86 22.67
C ARG A 133 17.03 -11.90 21.56
N SER A 134 16.52 -13.10 21.86
CA SER A 134 16.32 -14.14 20.84
C SER A 134 15.22 -13.78 19.85
N VAL A 135 15.05 -14.55 18.77
CA VAL A 135 13.93 -14.44 17.83
C VAL A 135 12.61 -14.51 18.58
N LEU A 136 12.42 -15.56 19.40
CA LEU A 136 11.19 -15.76 20.16
C LEU A 136 10.90 -14.60 21.10
N ASP A 137 11.92 -14.07 21.80
CA ASP A 137 11.74 -12.96 22.72
C ASP A 137 11.55 -11.61 22.00
N ASN A 138 12.05 -11.46 20.77
CA ASN A 138 11.72 -10.32 19.91
C ASN A 138 10.24 -10.36 19.48
N VAL A 139 9.76 -11.52 19.04
CA VAL A 139 8.36 -11.68 18.61
C VAL A 139 7.41 -11.53 19.80
N ALA A 140 7.75 -12.08 20.96
CA ALA A 140 6.96 -11.94 22.19
C ALA A 140 6.95 -10.54 22.78
N TYR A 141 7.79 -9.60 22.31
CA TYR A 141 8.00 -8.30 22.95
C TYR A 141 6.75 -7.42 22.94
N GLY A 142 5.97 -7.40 21.85
CA GLY A 142 4.71 -6.66 21.80
C GLY A 142 3.73 -7.14 22.86
N LEU A 143 3.55 -8.45 22.97
CA LEU A 143 2.71 -9.08 24.00
C LEU A 143 3.22 -8.85 25.43
N GLU A 144 4.55 -8.74 25.62
CA GLU A 144 5.14 -8.37 26.91
C GLU A 144 4.72 -6.96 27.34
N ILE A 145 4.74 -6.00 26.40
CA ILE A 145 4.31 -4.62 26.64
C ILE A 145 2.80 -4.55 26.92
N GLN A 146 2.01 -5.43 26.29
CA GLN A 146 0.57 -5.58 26.53
C GLN A 146 0.26 -6.20 27.91
N GLY A 147 1.27 -6.75 28.61
CA GLY A 147 1.09 -7.39 29.93
C GLY A 147 0.65 -8.85 29.88
N VAL A 148 0.72 -9.50 28.71
CA VAL A 148 0.37 -10.92 28.55
C VAL A 148 1.32 -11.80 29.36
N ALA A 149 0.80 -12.83 30.04
CA ALA A 149 1.55 -13.75 30.84
C ALA A 149 2.66 -14.47 30.04
N LYS A 150 3.83 -14.72 30.70
CA LYS A 150 5.04 -15.24 30.02
C LYS A 150 4.80 -16.53 29.23
N ALA A 151 4.04 -17.47 29.79
CA ALA A 151 3.76 -18.75 29.11
C ALA A 151 2.91 -18.52 27.84
N GLU A 152 1.87 -17.73 27.94
CA GLU A 152 0.95 -17.41 26.84
C GLU A 152 1.65 -16.65 25.73
N ARG A 153 2.39 -15.55 26.07
CA ARG A 153 3.08 -14.75 25.05
C ARG A 153 4.15 -15.54 24.29
N ARG A 154 4.85 -16.50 24.97
CA ARG A 154 5.82 -17.37 24.29
C ARG A 154 5.15 -18.38 23.38
N ALA A 155 3.98 -18.90 23.75
CA ALA A 155 3.21 -19.80 22.89
C ALA A 155 2.73 -19.09 21.62
N LYS A 156 2.12 -17.92 21.75
CA LYS A 156 1.70 -17.07 20.61
C LYS A 156 2.89 -16.65 19.73
N ALA A 157 4.02 -16.30 20.36
CA ALA A 157 5.23 -15.93 19.62
C ALA A 157 5.80 -17.12 18.82
N ALA A 158 5.80 -18.34 19.39
CA ALA A 158 6.24 -19.54 18.68
C ALA A 158 5.37 -19.86 17.46
N GLU A 159 4.05 -19.73 17.59
CA GLU A 159 3.10 -19.85 16.49
C GLU A 159 3.40 -18.85 15.37
N MET A 160 3.67 -17.57 15.71
CA MET A 160 4.01 -16.54 14.71
C MET A 160 5.39 -16.80 14.07
N VAL A 161 6.37 -17.31 14.81
CA VAL A 161 7.69 -17.71 14.27
C VAL A 161 7.53 -18.82 13.24
N GLU A 162 6.69 -19.83 13.52
CA GLU A 162 6.37 -20.90 12.57
C GLU A 162 5.64 -20.34 11.32
N LYS A 163 4.62 -19.48 11.53
CA LYS A 163 3.81 -18.87 10.48
C LYS A 163 4.64 -18.09 9.45
N VAL A 164 5.70 -17.41 9.90
CA VAL A 164 6.61 -16.69 8.99
C VAL A 164 7.78 -17.55 8.47
N GLY A 165 7.74 -18.88 8.67
CA GLY A 165 8.74 -19.81 8.16
C GLY A 165 10.10 -19.71 8.85
N LEU A 166 10.14 -19.43 10.16
CA LEU A 166 11.36 -19.37 10.97
C LEU A 166 11.42 -20.47 12.04
N ALA A 167 10.65 -21.55 11.89
CA ALA A 167 10.69 -22.70 12.79
C ALA A 167 12.13 -23.24 12.97
N GLY A 168 12.52 -23.51 14.22
CA GLY A 168 13.87 -23.94 14.60
C GLY A 168 14.89 -22.81 14.76
N MET A 169 14.46 -21.54 14.66
CA MET A 169 15.34 -20.37 14.85
C MET A 169 15.01 -19.57 16.13
N GLU A 170 14.13 -20.07 16.98
CA GLU A 170 13.55 -19.40 18.15
C GLU A 170 14.62 -18.84 19.10
N ASP A 171 15.71 -19.57 19.31
CA ASP A 171 16.80 -19.20 20.22
C ASP A 171 17.90 -18.37 19.58
N ARG A 172 17.88 -18.19 18.24
CA ARG A 172 18.86 -17.37 17.55
C ARG A 172 18.69 -15.89 17.90
N ARG A 173 19.79 -15.14 17.81
CA ARG A 173 19.80 -13.68 17.95
C ARG A 173 19.81 -12.99 16.58
N PRO A 174 19.34 -11.72 16.47
CA PRO A 174 19.31 -10.99 15.21
C PRO A 174 20.62 -11.01 14.41
N GLY A 175 21.78 -10.87 15.06
CA GLY A 175 23.09 -10.92 14.39
C GLY A 175 23.47 -12.28 13.77
N GLN A 176 22.71 -13.35 14.01
CA GLN A 176 22.89 -14.70 13.46
C GLN A 176 21.93 -14.97 12.29
N LEU A 177 21.15 -13.97 11.87
CA LEU A 177 20.11 -14.07 10.86
C LEU A 177 20.49 -13.27 9.60
N SER A 178 20.07 -13.75 8.43
CA SER A 178 20.10 -12.96 7.20
C SER A 178 19.12 -11.77 7.28
N GLY A 179 19.27 -10.77 6.40
CA GLY A 179 18.36 -9.62 6.34
C GLY A 179 16.89 -10.02 6.15
N GLY A 180 16.62 -11.00 5.27
CA GLY A 180 15.26 -11.52 5.07
C GLY A 180 14.71 -12.24 6.31
N GLN A 181 15.54 -12.98 7.03
CA GLN A 181 15.13 -13.60 8.29
C GLN A 181 14.85 -12.55 9.37
N GLN A 182 15.66 -11.50 9.47
CA GLN A 182 15.40 -10.38 10.39
C GLN A 182 14.07 -9.67 10.05
N GLN A 183 13.78 -9.49 8.76
CA GLN A 183 12.50 -8.91 8.32
C GLN A 183 11.32 -9.78 8.72
N ARG A 184 11.40 -11.10 8.53
CA ARG A 184 10.39 -12.06 8.98
C ARG A 184 10.18 -12.00 10.50
N VAL A 185 11.24 -11.83 11.30
CA VAL A 185 11.11 -11.61 12.76
C VAL A 185 10.37 -10.30 13.06
N GLY A 186 10.67 -9.22 12.33
CA GLY A 186 9.98 -7.93 12.45
C GLY A 186 8.49 -8.04 12.14
N LEU A 187 8.14 -8.77 11.06
CA LEU A 187 6.76 -9.06 10.68
C LEU A 187 6.06 -9.92 11.74
N ALA A 188 6.67 -11.03 12.18
CA ALA A 188 6.11 -11.89 13.22
C ALA A 188 5.84 -11.12 14.53
N ARG A 189 6.76 -10.21 14.92
CA ARG A 189 6.59 -9.35 16.09
C ARG A 189 5.37 -8.42 15.96
N ALA A 190 5.18 -7.82 14.78
CA ALA A 190 4.04 -6.96 14.52
C ALA A 190 2.73 -7.74 14.55
N LEU A 191 2.70 -8.93 13.94
CA LEU A 191 1.53 -9.82 13.90
C LEU A 191 1.17 -10.40 15.28
N ALA A 192 2.18 -10.78 16.09
CA ALA A 192 1.95 -11.36 17.41
C ALA A 192 1.17 -10.43 18.35
N ALA A 193 1.31 -9.12 18.17
CA ALA A 193 0.57 -8.11 18.92
C ALA A 193 -0.92 -8.02 18.53
N ASP A 194 -1.33 -8.69 17.46
CA ASP A 194 -2.69 -8.72 16.88
C ASP A 194 -3.31 -7.32 16.68
N PRO A 195 -2.64 -6.42 15.95
CA PRO A 195 -3.10 -5.06 15.75
C PRO A 195 -4.24 -4.98 14.74
N GLU A 196 -5.09 -3.94 14.84
CA GLU A 196 -6.13 -3.61 13.85
C GLU A 196 -5.51 -3.15 12.52
N VAL A 197 -4.36 -2.45 12.59
CA VAL A 197 -3.65 -1.92 11.42
C VAL A 197 -2.16 -2.20 11.48
N LEU A 198 -1.62 -2.66 10.37
CA LEU A 198 -0.19 -2.84 10.14
C LEU A 198 0.37 -1.67 9.30
N LEU A 199 1.37 -0.99 9.82
CA LEU A 199 2.08 0.09 9.13
C LEU A 199 3.47 -0.41 8.71
N PHE A 200 3.83 -0.24 7.44
CA PHE A 200 5.11 -0.68 6.89
C PHE A 200 5.89 0.53 6.35
N ASP A 201 7.05 0.83 6.93
CA ASP A 201 7.94 1.92 6.49
C ASP A 201 9.10 1.33 5.66
N GLU A 202 8.95 1.26 4.34
CA GLU A 202 9.89 0.69 3.35
C GLU A 202 10.41 -0.70 3.75
N PRO A 203 9.55 -1.68 4.03
CA PRO A 203 9.95 -2.93 4.68
C PRO A 203 10.88 -3.79 3.83
N PHE A 204 10.90 -3.61 2.51
CA PHE A 204 11.64 -4.47 1.59
C PHE A 204 12.90 -3.81 1.01
N SER A 205 13.16 -2.52 1.31
CA SER A 205 14.25 -1.74 0.69
C SER A 205 15.65 -2.29 0.96
N ALA A 206 15.85 -2.96 2.10
CA ALA A 206 17.14 -3.53 2.51
C ALA A 206 17.33 -5.00 2.09
N LEU A 207 16.38 -5.59 1.32
CA LEU A 207 16.41 -6.98 0.92
C LEU A 207 16.93 -7.14 -0.52
N ASP A 208 17.61 -8.25 -0.78
CA ASP A 208 17.94 -8.64 -2.14
C ASP A 208 16.70 -8.99 -2.97
N PRO A 209 16.74 -8.95 -4.32
CA PRO A 209 15.56 -9.08 -5.15
C PRO A 209 14.75 -10.37 -4.97
N LEU A 210 15.44 -11.49 -4.70
CA LEU A 210 14.77 -12.79 -4.52
C LEU A 210 13.99 -12.84 -3.21
N ILE A 211 14.68 -12.51 -2.11
CA ILE A 211 14.07 -12.45 -0.76
C ILE A 211 12.95 -11.41 -0.70
N ARG A 212 13.12 -10.26 -1.39
CA ARG A 212 12.09 -9.23 -1.50
C ARG A 212 10.81 -9.79 -2.10
N ARG A 213 10.92 -10.52 -3.21
CA ARG A 213 9.78 -11.16 -3.88
C ARG A 213 9.06 -12.14 -2.95
N ASP A 214 9.80 -13.02 -2.28
CA ASP A 214 9.23 -14.00 -1.34
C ASP A 214 8.49 -13.29 -0.20
N MET A 215 9.04 -12.19 0.32
CA MET A 215 8.42 -11.41 1.40
C MET A 215 7.15 -10.67 0.95
N GLN A 216 7.13 -10.16 -0.27
CA GLN A 216 5.92 -9.55 -0.86
C GLN A 216 4.81 -10.59 -1.02
N GLU A 217 5.13 -11.80 -1.51
CA GLU A 217 4.18 -12.91 -1.62
C GLU A 217 3.62 -13.32 -0.25
N GLU A 218 4.47 -13.36 0.77
CA GLU A 218 4.06 -13.64 2.15
C GLU A 218 3.07 -12.61 2.68
N VAL A 219 3.33 -11.32 2.44
CA VAL A 219 2.43 -10.23 2.86
C VAL A 219 1.10 -10.28 2.12
N VAL A 220 1.11 -10.54 0.80
CA VAL A 220 -0.12 -10.73 0.00
C VAL A 220 -0.94 -11.91 0.53
N ARG A 221 -0.28 -13.04 0.83
CA ARG A 221 -0.93 -14.21 1.42
C ARG A 221 -1.56 -13.88 2.76
N LEU A 222 -0.81 -13.22 3.65
CA LEU A 222 -1.29 -12.81 4.96
C LEU A 222 -2.52 -11.88 4.86
N HIS A 223 -2.47 -10.91 3.94
CA HIS A 223 -3.62 -10.02 3.70
C HIS A 223 -4.84 -10.80 3.22
N ARG A 224 -4.66 -11.71 2.26
CA ARG A 224 -5.76 -12.56 1.74
C ARG A 224 -6.39 -13.44 2.81
N ASP A 225 -5.55 -14.04 3.67
CA ASP A 225 -6.00 -15.01 4.68
C ASP A 225 -6.68 -14.33 5.89
N GLU A 226 -6.24 -13.12 6.25
CA GLU A 226 -6.68 -12.45 7.48
C GLU A 226 -7.49 -11.17 7.24
N GLY A 227 -7.51 -10.62 6.02
CA GLY A 227 -8.25 -9.39 5.69
C GLY A 227 -7.79 -8.15 6.48
N ARG A 228 -6.51 -8.10 6.88
CA ARG A 228 -5.98 -7.02 7.72
C ARG A 228 -5.83 -5.72 6.96
N THR A 229 -6.13 -4.62 7.63
CA THR A 229 -5.85 -3.27 7.10
C THR A 229 -4.34 -3.00 7.16
N MET A 230 -3.77 -2.58 6.03
CA MET A 230 -2.34 -2.33 5.90
C MET A 230 -2.06 -0.97 5.27
N VAL A 231 -1.06 -0.27 5.77
CA VAL A 231 -0.53 0.95 5.14
C VAL A 231 0.94 0.73 4.83
N PHE A 232 1.29 0.76 3.56
CA PHE A 232 2.66 0.57 3.07
C PHE A 232 3.28 1.88 2.63
N ILE A 233 4.56 2.05 2.95
CA ILE A 233 5.40 3.03 2.28
C ILE A 233 6.39 2.31 1.39
N THR A 234 6.52 2.75 0.15
CA THR A 234 7.56 2.31 -0.76
C THR A 234 7.96 3.42 -1.74
N HIS A 235 9.15 3.32 -2.29
CA HIS A 235 9.57 4.08 -3.46
C HIS A 235 9.57 3.23 -4.74
N ASP A 236 9.26 1.93 -4.63
CA ASP A 236 9.22 0.97 -5.73
C ASP A 236 7.78 0.89 -6.28
N LEU A 237 7.63 1.31 -7.55
CA LEU A 237 6.34 1.31 -8.23
C LEU A 237 5.78 -0.11 -8.41
N SER A 238 6.64 -1.10 -8.70
CA SER A 238 6.22 -2.49 -8.87
C SER A 238 5.65 -3.07 -7.58
N GLU A 239 6.24 -2.70 -6.42
CA GLU A 239 5.68 -3.05 -5.11
C GLU A 239 4.30 -2.43 -4.90
N ALA A 240 4.17 -1.12 -5.19
CA ALA A 240 2.92 -0.41 -5.02
C ALA A 240 1.79 -0.99 -5.87
N LEU A 241 2.08 -1.28 -7.14
CA LEU A 241 1.11 -1.86 -8.08
C LEU A 241 0.71 -3.29 -7.73
N ARG A 242 1.64 -4.05 -7.13
CA ARG A 242 1.40 -5.46 -6.75
C ARG A 242 0.64 -5.61 -5.44
N LEU A 243 0.92 -4.75 -4.47
CA LEU A 243 0.41 -4.89 -3.11
C LEU A 243 -0.85 -4.06 -2.86
N GLY A 244 -0.96 -2.87 -3.48
CA GLY A 244 -1.94 -1.88 -3.11
C GLY A 244 -3.30 -2.06 -3.76
N ASP A 245 -4.36 -2.00 -2.96
CA ASP A 245 -5.72 -1.77 -3.46
C ASP A 245 -5.87 -0.33 -3.94
N ARG A 246 -5.27 0.62 -3.19
CA ARG A 246 -5.15 2.03 -3.58
C ARG A 246 -3.76 2.57 -3.29
N ILE A 247 -3.34 3.50 -4.13
CA ILE A 247 -2.02 4.12 -4.09
C ILE A 247 -2.18 5.64 -3.98
N ALA A 248 -1.52 6.25 -2.98
CA ALA A 248 -1.33 7.69 -2.87
C ALA A 248 0.10 8.04 -3.32
N LEU A 249 0.23 8.69 -4.47
CA LEU A 249 1.53 9.15 -4.98
C LEU A 249 1.85 10.52 -4.39
N MET A 250 2.98 10.61 -3.69
CA MET A 250 3.46 11.83 -3.04
C MET A 250 4.61 12.50 -3.80
N ARG A 251 4.50 13.83 -3.87
CA ARG A 251 5.58 14.72 -4.34
C ARG A 251 5.62 15.98 -3.47
N ASP A 252 6.79 16.39 -3.02
CA ASP A 252 7.02 17.63 -2.26
C ASP A 252 6.07 17.81 -1.06
N GLY A 253 5.83 16.71 -0.34
CA GLY A 253 4.94 16.66 0.83
C GLY A 253 3.44 16.58 0.52
N ARG A 254 3.01 16.61 -0.75
CA ARG A 254 1.61 16.58 -1.18
C ARG A 254 1.27 15.22 -1.80
N VAL A 255 0.02 14.82 -1.71
CA VAL A 255 -0.54 13.76 -2.55
C VAL A 255 -0.91 14.37 -3.88
N VAL A 256 -0.27 13.91 -4.97
CA VAL A 256 -0.53 14.41 -6.35
C VAL A 256 -1.61 13.60 -7.04
N GLN A 257 -1.72 12.30 -6.70
CA GLN A 257 -2.81 11.45 -7.15
C GLN A 257 -3.06 10.35 -6.11
N CYS A 258 -4.32 9.98 -5.93
CA CYS A 258 -4.73 8.84 -5.12
C CYS A 258 -5.79 8.06 -5.90
N GLY A 259 -5.60 6.75 -6.08
CA GLY A 259 -6.51 5.89 -6.81
C GLY A 259 -6.05 4.45 -6.83
N THR A 260 -6.79 3.59 -7.52
CA THR A 260 -6.39 2.19 -7.77
C THR A 260 -5.14 2.13 -8.67
N PRO A 261 -4.39 1.01 -8.68
CA PRO A 261 -3.30 0.79 -9.63
C PRO A 261 -3.71 1.10 -11.08
N GLU A 262 -4.90 0.66 -11.49
CA GLU A 262 -5.46 0.90 -12.82
C GLU A 262 -5.69 2.39 -13.11
N GLU A 263 -6.17 3.16 -12.13
CA GLU A 263 -6.38 4.62 -12.26
C GLU A 263 -5.04 5.37 -12.36
N ILE A 264 -4.05 5.00 -11.56
CA ILE A 264 -2.71 5.62 -11.58
C ILE A 264 -2.03 5.41 -12.94
N VAL A 265 -2.05 4.16 -13.47
CA VAL A 265 -1.39 3.82 -14.73
C VAL A 265 -2.20 4.28 -15.95
N GLY A 266 -3.51 4.16 -15.89
CA GLY A 266 -4.39 4.37 -17.03
C GLY A 266 -4.91 5.80 -17.19
N SER A 267 -4.84 6.62 -16.12
CA SER A 267 -5.34 8.01 -16.10
C SER A 267 -4.46 8.89 -15.21
N PRO A 268 -3.17 9.08 -15.57
CA PRO A 268 -2.26 9.90 -14.77
C PRO A 268 -2.76 11.34 -14.69
N ALA A 269 -2.74 11.92 -13.46
CA ALA A 269 -3.29 13.23 -13.16
C ALA A 269 -2.49 14.39 -13.78
N ASP A 270 -1.17 14.21 -13.93
CA ASP A 270 -0.26 15.20 -14.51
C ASP A 270 0.93 14.54 -15.22
N ASP A 271 1.83 15.35 -15.78
CA ASP A 271 3.02 14.88 -16.48
C ASP A 271 3.99 14.15 -15.53
N TYR A 272 4.06 14.54 -14.26
CA TYR A 272 4.89 13.86 -13.27
C TYR A 272 4.41 12.42 -13.04
N VAL A 273 3.13 12.21 -12.86
CA VAL A 273 2.56 10.86 -12.70
C VAL A 273 2.74 10.05 -13.98
N ARG A 274 2.52 10.68 -15.16
CA ARG A 274 2.73 10.03 -16.47
C ARG A 274 4.16 9.55 -16.64
N ASP A 275 5.14 10.38 -16.30
CA ASP A 275 6.55 10.01 -16.36
C ASP A 275 6.90 8.93 -15.34
N PHE A 276 6.26 8.96 -14.16
CA PHE A 276 6.48 8.00 -13.10
C PHE A 276 6.02 6.58 -13.49
N VAL A 277 4.93 6.48 -14.25
CA VAL A 277 4.36 5.16 -14.68
C VAL A 277 4.77 4.78 -16.10
N ARG A 278 5.67 5.52 -16.74
CA ARG A 278 6.04 5.34 -18.15
C ARG A 278 6.51 3.92 -18.48
N ASP A 279 7.34 3.34 -17.61
CA ASP A 279 7.98 2.04 -17.84
C ASP A 279 7.16 0.86 -17.26
N VAL A 280 5.93 1.11 -16.81
CA VAL A 280 5.04 0.06 -16.32
C VAL A 280 4.49 -0.76 -17.48
N PRO A 281 4.58 -2.11 -17.43
CA PRO A 281 3.89 -2.98 -18.36
C PRO A 281 2.36 -2.82 -18.19
N ARG A 282 1.75 -1.97 -19.05
CA ARG A 282 0.34 -1.57 -18.92
C ARG A 282 -0.61 -2.76 -18.95
N GLU A 283 -0.27 -3.79 -19.73
CA GLU A 283 -1.04 -5.03 -19.87
C GLU A 283 -1.15 -5.83 -18.56
N GLN A 284 -0.19 -5.68 -17.66
CA GLN A 284 -0.20 -6.37 -16.36
C GLN A 284 -1.06 -5.66 -15.30
N VAL A 285 -1.35 -4.37 -15.49
CA VAL A 285 -2.07 -3.53 -14.52
C VAL A 285 -3.47 -3.20 -15.01
N LEU A 286 -3.63 -2.87 -16.30
CA LEU A 286 -4.91 -2.47 -16.86
C LEU A 286 -5.80 -3.68 -17.11
N THR A 287 -7.11 -3.51 -16.84
CA THR A 287 -8.10 -4.58 -17.02
C THR A 287 -8.79 -4.49 -18.39
N VAL A 288 -9.45 -5.58 -18.77
CA VAL A 288 -10.25 -5.63 -20.00
C VAL A 288 -11.37 -4.60 -20.04
N ARG A 289 -11.79 -4.08 -18.87
CA ARG A 289 -12.76 -2.99 -18.79
C ARG A 289 -12.33 -1.76 -19.59
N ARG A 290 -11.03 -1.49 -19.65
CA ARG A 290 -10.46 -0.38 -20.45
C ARG A 290 -10.29 -0.74 -21.93
N ALA A 291 -10.14 -2.02 -22.26
CA ALA A 291 -9.91 -2.49 -23.61
C ALA A 291 -11.21 -2.84 -24.35
N MET A 292 -12.30 -3.16 -23.62
CA MET A 292 -13.53 -3.65 -24.22
C MET A 292 -14.22 -2.60 -25.09
N ARG A 293 -14.84 -3.09 -26.18
CA ARG A 293 -15.75 -2.34 -27.05
C ARG A 293 -17.15 -2.95 -27.01
N PRO A 294 -18.18 -2.24 -27.48
CA PRO A 294 -19.50 -2.83 -27.64
C PRO A 294 -19.43 -4.09 -28.51
N ALA A 295 -20.22 -5.11 -28.15
CA ALA A 295 -20.33 -6.33 -28.95
C ALA A 295 -21.08 -6.05 -30.26
N ALA A 296 -20.58 -6.54 -31.38
CA ALA A 296 -21.33 -6.58 -32.63
C ALA A 296 -22.37 -7.72 -32.61
N ALA A 297 -23.25 -7.75 -33.60
CA ALA A 297 -24.27 -8.78 -33.71
C ALA A 297 -23.64 -10.18 -33.77
N GLY A 298 -24.05 -11.07 -32.85
CA GLY A 298 -23.55 -12.43 -32.69
C GLY A 298 -22.28 -12.58 -31.82
N GLU A 299 -21.53 -11.53 -31.54
CA GLU A 299 -20.34 -11.61 -30.69
C GLU A 299 -20.65 -11.80 -29.22
N SER A 300 -21.84 -11.39 -28.75
CA SER A 300 -22.27 -11.52 -27.35
C SER A 300 -22.49 -12.98 -26.91
N GLU A 301 -22.58 -13.92 -27.84
CA GLU A 301 -22.81 -15.34 -27.57
C GLU A 301 -21.60 -16.23 -27.88
N ALA A 302 -20.62 -15.73 -28.64
CA ALA A 302 -19.45 -16.47 -29.09
C ALA A 302 -18.19 -16.12 -28.31
N GLY A 303 -17.22 -17.04 -28.28
CA GLY A 303 -15.91 -16.85 -27.64
C GLY A 303 -15.86 -17.16 -26.15
N GLU A 304 -14.63 -17.19 -25.59
CA GLU A 304 -14.43 -17.37 -24.14
C GLU A 304 -14.91 -16.16 -23.34
N SER A 305 -15.29 -16.41 -22.08
CA SER A 305 -15.78 -15.38 -21.17
C SER A 305 -14.66 -14.93 -20.22
N LEU A 306 -14.46 -13.63 -20.14
CA LEU A 306 -13.53 -12.97 -19.21
C LEU A 306 -14.31 -12.13 -18.20
N ALA A 307 -13.84 -12.04 -16.96
CA ALA A 307 -14.37 -11.09 -15.99
C ALA A 307 -13.90 -9.66 -16.35
N PRO A 308 -14.64 -8.60 -16.00
CA PRO A 308 -14.19 -7.21 -16.22
C PRO A 308 -12.87 -6.86 -15.52
N THR A 309 -12.51 -7.62 -14.47
CA THR A 309 -11.28 -7.48 -13.68
C THR A 309 -10.10 -8.27 -14.25
N THR A 310 -10.30 -9.08 -15.31
CA THR A 310 -9.22 -9.80 -15.99
C THR A 310 -8.22 -8.80 -16.56
N THR A 311 -6.92 -9.05 -16.38
CA THR A 311 -5.88 -8.17 -16.92
C THR A 311 -5.82 -8.23 -18.45
N VAL A 312 -5.31 -7.17 -19.06
CA VAL A 312 -5.08 -7.13 -20.51
C VAL A 312 -4.10 -8.23 -20.93
N ALA A 313 -3.09 -8.56 -20.11
CA ALA A 313 -2.14 -9.64 -20.36
C ALA A 313 -2.84 -11.01 -20.46
N GLU A 314 -3.67 -11.37 -19.49
CA GLU A 314 -4.46 -12.63 -19.50
C GLU A 314 -5.43 -12.68 -20.68
N ALA A 315 -6.03 -11.53 -21.03
CA ALA A 315 -6.91 -11.45 -22.20
C ALA A 315 -6.14 -11.62 -23.51
N ILE A 316 -4.93 -11.10 -23.63
CA ILE A 316 -4.05 -11.32 -24.79
C ILE A 316 -3.76 -12.83 -24.97
N GLU A 317 -3.41 -13.53 -23.87
CA GLU A 317 -3.18 -14.98 -23.93
C GLU A 317 -4.43 -15.73 -24.38
N THR A 318 -5.60 -15.37 -23.87
CA THR A 318 -6.88 -16.00 -24.24
C THR A 318 -7.22 -15.78 -25.70
N VAL A 319 -7.16 -14.52 -26.19
CA VAL A 319 -7.48 -14.18 -27.58
C VAL A 319 -6.45 -14.78 -28.53
N ALA A 320 -5.17 -14.82 -28.17
CA ALA A 320 -4.12 -15.46 -28.98
C ALA A 320 -4.32 -16.97 -29.11
N ARG A 321 -4.73 -17.65 -28.03
CA ARG A 321 -4.98 -19.09 -28.02
C ARG A 321 -6.23 -19.48 -28.80
N THR A 322 -7.30 -18.70 -28.70
CA THR A 322 -8.58 -19.02 -29.36
C THR A 322 -8.69 -18.52 -30.82
N GLY A 323 -7.92 -17.49 -31.16
CA GLY A 323 -8.00 -16.80 -32.47
C GLY A 323 -9.30 -16.00 -32.66
N THR A 324 -10.13 -15.87 -31.63
CA THR A 324 -11.44 -15.20 -31.67
C THR A 324 -11.56 -14.15 -30.59
N PRO A 325 -12.41 -13.11 -30.77
CA PRO A 325 -12.71 -12.16 -29.68
C PRO A 325 -13.25 -12.86 -28.45
N ALA A 326 -12.87 -12.36 -27.26
CA ALA A 326 -13.36 -12.83 -25.96
C ALA A 326 -14.47 -11.91 -25.43
N ARG A 327 -15.47 -12.48 -24.81
CA ARG A 327 -16.58 -11.74 -24.18
C ARG A 327 -16.19 -11.27 -22.80
N VAL A 328 -16.56 -10.03 -22.44
CA VAL A 328 -16.46 -9.54 -21.08
C VAL A 328 -17.83 -9.70 -20.43
N VAL A 329 -17.90 -10.51 -19.34
CA VAL A 329 -19.15 -10.88 -18.69
C VAL A 329 -19.14 -10.40 -17.24
N ASP A 330 -20.14 -9.59 -16.87
CA ASP A 330 -20.36 -9.10 -15.54
C ASP A 330 -21.76 -9.53 -15.04
N GLY A 331 -21.83 -10.22 -13.88
CA GLY A 331 -23.08 -10.75 -13.36
C GLY A 331 -23.88 -11.65 -14.32
N GLY A 332 -23.19 -12.40 -15.20
CA GLY A 332 -23.82 -13.26 -16.21
C GLY A 332 -24.27 -12.53 -17.49
N ARG A 333 -24.06 -11.21 -17.58
CA ARG A 333 -24.41 -10.39 -18.75
C ARG A 333 -23.14 -10.00 -19.52
N CYS A 334 -23.14 -10.16 -20.83
CA CYS A 334 -22.07 -9.64 -21.68
C CYS A 334 -22.13 -8.11 -21.70
N VAL A 335 -21.06 -7.47 -21.19
CA VAL A 335 -20.92 -6.00 -21.11
C VAL A 335 -20.04 -5.43 -22.22
N GLY A 336 -19.32 -6.30 -22.94
CA GLY A 336 -18.48 -5.92 -24.09
C GLY A 336 -17.66 -7.10 -24.60
N VAL A 337 -16.82 -6.83 -25.59
CA VAL A 337 -15.88 -7.79 -26.16
C VAL A 337 -14.50 -7.18 -26.28
N VAL A 338 -13.48 -8.02 -26.24
CA VAL A 338 -12.09 -7.66 -26.51
C VAL A 338 -11.51 -8.49 -27.63
N ASP A 339 -10.71 -7.87 -28.47
CA ASP A 339 -10.01 -8.51 -29.61
C ASP A 339 -8.55 -8.04 -29.63
N HIS A 340 -7.74 -8.60 -30.52
CA HIS A 340 -6.32 -8.25 -30.67
C HIS A 340 -6.11 -6.73 -30.80
N ARG A 341 -6.93 -6.05 -31.57
CA ARG A 341 -6.79 -4.63 -31.87
C ARG A 341 -7.07 -3.80 -30.62
N SER A 342 -8.16 -4.07 -29.92
CA SER A 342 -8.54 -3.34 -28.70
C SER A 342 -7.53 -3.55 -27.58
N LEU A 343 -6.98 -4.77 -27.41
CA LEU A 343 -5.97 -5.10 -26.42
C LEU A 343 -4.62 -4.43 -26.74
N LEU A 344 -4.14 -4.53 -28.00
CA LEU A 344 -2.89 -3.87 -28.41
C LEU A 344 -2.99 -2.34 -28.32
N GLY A 345 -4.15 -1.75 -28.57
CA GLY A 345 -4.37 -0.32 -28.39
C GLY A 345 -4.15 0.13 -26.94
N VAL A 346 -4.55 -0.67 -25.94
CA VAL A 346 -4.29 -0.38 -24.52
C VAL A 346 -2.80 -0.49 -24.20
N VAL A 347 -2.12 -1.53 -24.69
CA VAL A 347 -0.67 -1.71 -24.51
C VAL A 347 0.10 -0.53 -25.09
N ALA A 348 -0.30 -0.06 -26.28
CA ALA A 348 0.30 1.08 -26.97
C ALA A 348 -0.04 2.44 -26.33
N GLY A 349 -0.94 2.47 -25.34
CA GLY A 349 -1.35 3.70 -24.67
C GLY A 349 -2.30 4.58 -25.47
N LEU A 350 -2.97 4.02 -26.49
CA LEU A 350 -3.96 4.74 -27.29
C LEU A 350 -5.27 4.95 -26.52
N ASP A 351 -5.84 6.14 -26.59
CA ASP A 351 -7.13 6.45 -25.98
C ASP A 351 -8.29 5.74 -26.68
N ALA A 352 -9.43 5.59 -25.99
CA ALA A 352 -10.60 4.86 -26.50
C ALA A 352 -11.09 5.41 -27.86
N GLY A 353 -11.00 6.72 -28.09
CA GLY A 353 -11.34 7.37 -29.36
C GLY A 353 -10.37 7.07 -30.49
N GLU A 354 -9.08 6.97 -30.22
CA GLU A 354 -8.04 6.65 -31.21
C GLU A 354 -8.08 5.17 -31.64
N ARG A 355 -8.49 4.28 -30.72
CA ARG A 355 -8.66 2.84 -30.99
C ARG A 355 -9.78 2.52 -31.96
N THR A 356 -10.78 3.40 -32.07
CA THR A 356 -11.94 3.21 -32.95
C THR A 356 -11.71 3.79 -34.35
N ALA A 357 -10.80 4.77 -34.48
CA ALA A 357 -10.56 5.51 -35.71
C ALA A 357 -9.44 4.90 -36.60
N ALA A 358 -8.65 3.98 -36.10
CA ALA A 358 -7.60 3.27 -36.82
C ALA A 358 -8.06 1.83 -37.12
#